data_e8f16d4836ec7f6604567c648939c6cd
#
_entry.id   e8f16d4836ec7f6604567c648939c6cd
#
_cell.length_a   1.000
_cell.length_b   1.000
_cell.length_c   1.000
_cell.angle_alpha   90.00
_cell.angle_beta   90.00
_cell.angle_gamma   90.00
#
_symmetry.space_group_name_H-M   'P 1'
#
loop_
_entity.id
_entity.type
_entity.pdbx_description
1 polymer ?
#
loop_
_entity_poly.entity_id
_entity_poly.type
_entity_poly.pdbx_seq_one_letter_code
_entity_poly.pdbx_strand_id
1 'polypeptide(L)'
;MELHPWPADFAQKKRGENCPQCEAGRVDETEHGVRYFAGDHADGYLQRQGPTLGYSVVIFRGRHVGDPQSMNAEEHAGFWTDVSSVAKAIEAVFGPIHLNFQILGNQDPHVHVHIVPRYDPDPAPSLPLPAEAWQASSEVTAPDMSSHIEALRNQLASTL
;
A
#
# COMPACT_ATOMS: atom_id res chain seq x y z
N MET A 1 11.83 -27.38 4.72
CA MET A 1 11.69 -25.90 4.72
C MET A 1 12.70 -25.36 5.72
N GLU A 2 13.61 -24.52 5.26
CA GLU A 2 14.61 -23.87 6.13
C GLU A 2 13.92 -22.74 6.93
N LEU A 3 14.25 -22.65 8.23
CA LEU A 3 13.69 -21.62 9.13
C LEU A 3 14.73 -20.53 9.34
N HIS A 4 14.27 -19.27 9.27
CA HIS A 4 15.11 -18.10 9.49
C HIS A 4 14.60 -17.32 10.70
N PRO A 5 15.51 -16.70 11.50
CA PRO A 5 15.09 -15.86 12.61
C PRO A 5 14.42 -14.58 12.10
N TRP A 6 13.57 -14.00 12.93
CA TRP A 6 13.02 -12.66 12.68
C TRP A 6 14.15 -11.60 12.74
N PRO A 7 13.98 -10.45 12.05
CA PRO A 7 14.92 -9.33 12.18
C PRO A 7 15.13 -8.94 13.64
N ALA A 8 16.38 -8.71 14.03
CA ALA A 8 16.74 -8.43 15.43
C ALA A 8 16.07 -7.17 16.00
N ASP A 9 15.74 -6.20 15.16
CA ASP A 9 15.09 -4.93 15.49
C ASP A 9 13.55 -4.99 15.40
N PHE A 10 12.96 -6.13 14.99
CA PHE A 10 11.52 -6.26 14.76
C PHE A 10 10.68 -5.85 15.97
N ALA A 11 11.07 -6.32 17.17
CA ALA A 11 10.33 -6.03 18.39
C ALA A 11 10.38 -4.54 18.77
N GLN A 12 11.48 -3.85 18.47
CA GLN A 12 11.64 -2.41 18.67
C GLN A 12 10.75 -1.63 17.69
N LYS A 13 10.84 -1.94 16.40
CA LYS A 13 9.97 -1.35 15.36
C LYS A 13 8.48 -1.56 15.66
N LYS A 14 8.13 -2.75 16.17
CA LYS A 14 6.73 -3.07 16.54
C LYS A 14 6.20 -2.18 17.68
N ARG A 15 7.07 -1.69 18.56
CA ARG A 15 6.73 -0.69 19.59
C ARG A 15 6.80 0.75 19.10
N GLY A 16 7.16 0.98 17.84
CA GLY A 16 7.31 2.30 17.24
C GLY A 16 8.72 2.91 17.40
N GLU A 17 9.66 2.17 17.96
CA GLU A 17 11.06 2.60 18.06
C GLU A 17 11.76 2.41 16.71
N ASN A 18 12.35 3.47 16.15
CA ASN A 18 13.01 3.44 14.83
C ASN A 18 12.09 2.93 13.70
N CYS A 19 10.79 3.31 13.74
CA CYS A 19 9.84 2.94 12.71
C CYS A 19 10.03 3.81 11.46
N PRO A 20 10.42 3.27 10.30
CA PRO A 20 10.67 4.06 9.10
C PRO A 20 9.45 4.85 8.63
N GLN A 21 8.25 4.30 8.80
CA GLN A 21 7.00 4.96 8.41
C GLN A 21 6.66 6.17 9.29
N CYS A 22 6.98 6.10 10.60
CA CYS A 22 6.83 7.22 11.51
C CYS A 22 7.88 8.30 11.27
N GLU A 23 9.12 7.90 11.03
CA GLU A 23 10.25 8.81 10.77
C GLU A 23 10.09 9.56 9.45
N ALA A 24 9.66 8.86 8.38
CA ALA A 24 9.40 9.47 7.09
C ALA A 24 8.24 10.50 7.15
N GLY A 25 7.24 10.26 8.01
CA GLY A 25 6.06 11.12 8.09
C GLY A 25 5.18 11.08 6.83
N ARG A 26 4.44 12.19 6.60
CA ARG A 26 3.48 12.30 5.49
C ARG A 26 4.10 13.03 4.29
N VAL A 27 5.15 12.45 3.71
CA VAL A 27 5.85 13.02 2.55
C VAL A 27 5.09 12.76 1.25
N ASP A 28 5.27 13.65 0.27
CA ASP A 28 4.61 13.52 -1.05
C ASP A 28 5.29 12.47 -1.92
N GLU A 29 6.57 12.21 -1.71
CA GLU A 29 7.37 11.30 -2.52
C GLU A 29 8.38 10.56 -1.66
N THR A 30 8.55 9.27 -1.93
CA THR A 30 9.57 8.39 -1.37
C THR A 30 10.37 7.75 -2.49
N GLU A 31 11.45 7.03 -2.15
CA GLU A 31 12.16 6.20 -3.14
C GLU A 31 11.26 5.12 -3.77
N HIS A 32 10.23 4.67 -3.04
CA HIS A 32 9.34 3.58 -3.46
C HIS A 32 8.11 4.06 -4.22
N GLY A 33 7.61 5.27 -3.99
CA GLY A 33 6.35 5.70 -4.58
C GLY A 33 6.01 7.17 -4.40
N VAL A 34 4.92 7.58 -5.04
CA VAL A 34 4.39 8.95 -5.02
C VAL A 34 3.00 8.95 -4.38
N ARG A 35 2.79 9.86 -3.42
CA ARG A 35 1.50 10.02 -2.75
C ARG A 35 0.48 10.65 -3.69
N TYR A 36 -0.64 9.97 -3.86
CA TYR A 36 -1.79 10.52 -4.60
C TYR A 36 -3.03 10.72 -3.73
N PHE A 37 -3.05 10.14 -2.54
CA PHE A 37 -4.14 10.29 -1.57
C PHE A 37 -3.59 10.71 -0.21
N ALA A 38 -4.20 11.72 0.40
CA ALA A 38 -3.92 12.19 1.75
C ALA A 38 -5.25 12.26 2.51
N GLY A 39 -5.61 11.15 3.15
CA GLY A 39 -6.82 11.03 3.95
C GLY A 39 -6.63 11.47 5.40
N ASP A 40 -7.68 11.42 6.18
CA ASP A 40 -7.64 11.77 7.60
C ASP A 40 -6.86 10.73 8.41
N HIS A 41 -6.95 9.44 8.01
CA HIS A 41 -6.37 8.31 8.73
C HIS A 41 -5.27 7.58 7.96
N ALA A 42 -5.12 7.84 6.64
CA ALA A 42 -4.12 7.16 5.83
C ALA A 42 -3.59 8.01 4.67
N ASP A 43 -2.42 7.64 4.18
CA ASP A 43 -1.86 8.10 2.92
C ASP A 43 -1.77 6.96 1.92
N GLY A 44 -2.17 7.20 0.67
CA GLY A 44 -2.06 6.26 -0.45
C GLY A 44 -0.93 6.62 -1.41
N TYR A 45 -0.03 5.66 -1.65
CA TYR A 45 1.14 5.82 -2.53
C TYR A 45 1.06 4.85 -3.71
N LEU A 46 1.15 5.37 -4.92
CA LEU A 46 1.39 4.57 -6.11
C LEU A 46 2.87 4.16 -6.13
N GLN A 47 3.14 2.87 -6.21
CA GLN A 47 4.51 2.36 -6.16
C GLN A 47 5.19 2.46 -7.52
N ARG A 48 6.50 2.80 -7.54
CA ARG A 48 7.34 2.87 -8.74
C ARG A 48 7.65 1.49 -9.31
N GLN A 49 7.72 0.51 -8.43
CA GLN A 49 7.96 -0.88 -8.76
C GLN A 49 6.90 -1.74 -8.08
N GLY A 50 6.44 -2.77 -8.76
CA GLY A 50 5.47 -3.68 -8.20
C GLY A 50 5.08 -4.80 -9.15
N PRO A 51 4.37 -5.80 -8.64
CA PRO A 51 4.05 -6.99 -9.42
C PRO A 51 3.04 -6.71 -10.55
N THR A 52 2.27 -5.62 -10.43
CA THR A 52 1.21 -5.27 -11.38
C THR A 52 1.04 -3.76 -11.48
N LEU A 53 0.51 -3.28 -12.61
CA LEU A 53 0.19 -1.89 -12.81
C LEU A 53 -0.84 -1.41 -11.77
N GLY A 54 -0.64 -0.20 -11.21
CA GLY A 54 -1.52 0.38 -10.19
C GLY A 54 -1.26 -0.15 -8.77
N TYR A 55 -0.25 -1.00 -8.56
CA TYR A 55 0.14 -1.45 -7.24
C TYR A 55 0.37 -0.27 -6.30
N SER A 56 -0.35 -0.27 -5.19
CA SER A 56 -0.36 0.84 -4.24
C SER A 56 -0.18 0.35 -2.81
N VAL A 57 0.36 1.22 -1.96
CA VAL A 57 0.46 0.98 -0.52
C VAL A 57 -0.30 2.09 0.21
N VAL A 58 -1.21 1.72 1.09
CA VAL A 58 -1.96 2.63 1.97
C VAL A 58 -1.42 2.50 3.38
N ILE A 59 -0.87 3.59 3.91
CA ILE A 59 -0.17 3.62 5.19
C ILE A 59 -1.03 4.34 6.21
N PHE A 60 -1.32 3.69 7.34
CA PHE A 60 -2.02 4.33 8.46
C PHE A 60 -1.21 5.51 9.01
N ARG A 61 -1.90 6.58 9.37
CA ARG A 61 -1.32 7.81 9.91
C ARG A 61 -1.94 8.16 11.27
N GLY A 62 -1.19 8.94 12.04
CA GLY A 62 -1.51 9.28 13.41
C GLY A 62 -0.45 8.71 14.36
N ARG A 63 -0.87 8.01 15.39
CA ARG A 63 0.08 7.32 16.28
C ARG A 63 0.65 6.07 15.61
N HIS A 64 1.74 5.57 16.13
CA HIS A 64 2.24 4.26 15.70
C HIS A 64 1.28 3.13 16.11
N VAL A 65 0.94 2.27 15.15
CA VAL A 65 0.19 1.03 15.37
C VAL A 65 0.85 -0.08 14.57
N GLY A 66 1.34 -1.10 15.27
CA GLY A 66 2.07 -2.22 14.63
C GLY A 66 1.16 -3.23 13.94
N ASP A 67 -0.04 -3.47 14.49
CA ASP A 67 -0.98 -4.48 14.01
C ASP A 67 -2.42 -3.92 13.99
N PRO A 68 -3.28 -4.32 13.03
CA PRO A 68 -4.64 -3.79 12.89
C PRO A 68 -5.52 -3.96 14.15
N GLN A 69 -5.37 -5.06 14.89
CA GLN A 69 -6.12 -5.32 16.13
C GLN A 69 -5.76 -4.36 17.27
N SER A 70 -4.70 -3.57 17.14
CA SER A 70 -4.28 -2.56 18.12
C SER A 70 -4.85 -1.17 17.84
N MET A 71 -5.61 -1.03 16.76
CA MET A 71 -6.38 0.18 16.45
C MET A 71 -7.60 0.28 17.38
N ASN A 72 -7.95 1.50 17.78
CA ASN A 72 -9.26 1.74 18.36
C ASN A 72 -10.36 1.75 17.27
N ALA A 73 -11.63 1.82 17.68
CA ALA A 73 -12.76 1.72 16.75
C ALA A 73 -12.80 2.86 15.72
N GLU A 74 -12.44 4.08 16.11
CA GLU A 74 -12.39 5.26 15.25
C GLU A 74 -11.25 5.14 14.22
N GLU A 75 -10.05 4.81 14.69
CA GLU A 75 -8.88 4.57 13.83
C GLU A 75 -9.16 3.46 12.80
N HIS A 76 -9.77 2.36 13.26
CA HIS A 76 -10.10 1.24 12.41
C HIS A 76 -11.13 1.65 11.33
N ALA A 77 -12.23 2.29 11.72
CA ALA A 77 -13.26 2.73 10.79
C ALA A 77 -12.72 3.75 9.77
N GLY A 78 -11.97 4.75 10.25
CA GLY A 78 -11.39 5.78 9.41
C GLY A 78 -10.35 5.22 8.43
N PHE A 79 -9.46 4.36 8.90
CA PHE A 79 -8.46 3.72 8.05
C PHE A 79 -9.08 2.91 6.91
N TRP A 80 -10.09 2.08 7.20
CA TRP A 80 -10.76 1.30 6.15
C TRP A 80 -11.62 2.14 5.22
N THR A 81 -12.12 3.29 5.66
CA THR A 81 -12.76 4.27 4.79
C THR A 81 -11.76 4.83 3.78
N ASP A 82 -10.58 5.23 4.24
CA ASP A 82 -9.50 5.73 3.39
C ASP A 82 -9.00 4.65 2.42
N VAL A 83 -8.76 3.42 2.90
CA VAL A 83 -8.39 2.26 2.06
C VAL A 83 -9.42 2.01 0.96
N SER A 84 -10.72 2.09 1.30
CA SER A 84 -11.81 1.88 0.34
C SER A 84 -11.86 2.97 -0.72
N SER A 85 -11.58 4.22 -0.35
CA SER A 85 -11.51 5.34 -1.29
C SER A 85 -10.37 5.16 -2.29
N VAL A 86 -9.20 4.76 -1.80
CA VAL A 86 -8.03 4.43 -2.63
C VAL A 86 -8.33 3.26 -3.57
N ALA A 87 -8.93 2.19 -3.07
CA ALA A 87 -9.28 1.01 -3.87
C ALA A 87 -10.23 1.36 -5.03
N LYS A 88 -11.28 2.14 -4.77
CA LYS A 88 -12.21 2.61 -5.81
C LYS A 88 -11.52 3.45 -6.88
N ALA A 89 -10.58 4.30 -6.49
CA ALA A 89 -9.80 5.08 -7.45
C ALA A 89 -8.92 4.19 -8.34
N ILE A 90 -8.28 3.17 -7.76
CA ILE A 90 -7.49 2.19 -8.51
C ILE A 90 -8.38 1.43 -9.51
N GLU A 91 -9.55 0.95 -9.08
CA GLU A 91 -10.50 0.26 -9.96
C GLU A 91 -10.94 1.15 -11.13
N ALA A 92 -11.27 2.41 -10.86
CA ALA A 92 -11.74 3.34 -11.88
C ALA A 92 -10.65 3.72 -12.90
N VAL A 93 -9.40 3.88 -12.45
CA VAL A 93 -8.29 4.32 -13.31
C VAL A 93 -7.66 3.17 -14.11
N PHE A 94 -7.45 2.02 -13.47
CA PHE A 94 -6.70 0.91 -14.06
C PHE A 94 -7.54 -0.26 -14.55
N GLY A 95 -8.81 -0.36 -14.13
CA GLY A 95 -9.75 -1.40 -14.58
C GLY A 95 -9.31 -2.84 -14.28
N PRO A 96 -8.79 -3.17 -13.09
CA PRO A 96 -8.43 -4.54 -12.76
C PRO A 96 -9.68 -5.43 -12.66
N ILE A 97 -9.50 -6.74 -12.89
CA ILE A 97 -10.59 -7.71 -12.67
C ILE A 97 -10.86 -7.96 -11.18
N HIS A 98 -9.85 -7.76 -10.34
CA HIS A 98 -9.93 -7.92 -8.88
C HIS A 98 -8.83 -7.14 -8.17
N LEU A 99 -9.03 -6.84 -6.90
CA LEU A 99 -8.01 -6.27 -6.01
C LEU A 99 -7.71 -7.26 -4.87
N ASN A 100 -6.43 -7.59 -4.67
CA ASN A 100 -5.99 -8.25 -3.46
C ASN A 100 -5.54 -7.21 -2.43
N PHE A 101 -5.90 -7.41 -1.17
CA PHE A 101 -5.47 -6.61 -0.03
C PHE A 101 -4.58 -7.47 0.87
N GLN A 102 -3.37 -7.00 1.14
CA GLN A 102 -2.41 -7.73 1.96
C GLN A 102 -1.90 -6.85 3.10
N ILE A 103 -2.02 -7.32 4.33
CA ILE A 103 -1.49 -6.68 5.52
C ILE A 103 -0.43 -7.60 6.09
N LEU A 104 0.83 -7.29 5.88
CA LEU A 104 1.95 -8.16 6.22
C LEU A 104 2.72 -7.66 7.45
N GLY A 105 3.33 -6.48 7.39
CA GLY A 105 4.07 -5.88 8.50
C GLY A 105 5.32 -6.66 8.95
N ASN A 106 5.84 -7.58 8.13
CA ASN A 106 6.92 -8.47 8.52
C ASN A 106 8.30 -7.79 8.59
N GLN A 107 8.50 -6.75 7.81
CA GLN A 107 9.74 -5.93 7.85
C GLN A 107 9.52 -4.66 8.66
N ASP A 108 8.41 -3.97 8.36
CA ASP A 108 8.02 -2.71 8.98
C ASP A 108 6.66 -2.90 9.64
N PRO A 109 6.62 -3.28 10.92
CA PRO A 109 5.38 -3.47 11.69
C PRO A 109 4.75 -2.12 12.05
N HIS A 110 4.21 -1.46 11.04
CA HIS A 110 3.37 -0.28 11.06
C HIS A 110 2.19 -0.57 10.14
N VAL A 111 0.95 -0.37 10.60
CA VAL A 111 -0.23 -0.75 9.82
C VAL A 111 -0.22 -0.10 8.45
N HIS A 112 -0.18 -0.94 7.44
CA HIS A 112 -0.31 -0.56 6.04
C HIS A 112 -0.96 -1.70 5.24
N VAL A 113 -1.57 -1.35 4.12
CA VAL A 113 -2.23 -2.30 3.21
C VAL A 113 -1.59 -2.19 1.84
N HIS A 114 -1.13 -3.32 1.31
CA HIS A 114 -0.77 -3.45 -0.09
C HIS A 114 -2.04 -3.74 -0.88
N ILE A 115 -2.37 -2.90 -1.84
CA ILE A 115 -3.45 -3.10 -2.80
C ILE A 115 -2.83 -3.54 -4.11
N VAL A 116 -3.09 -4.79 -4.48
CA VAL A 116 -2.48 -5.45 -5.66
C VAL A 116 -3.56 -5.67 -6.71
N PRO A 117 -3.60 -4.85 -7.78
CA PRO A 117 -4.51 -5.06 -8.89
C PRO A 117 -4.21 -6.37 -9.63
N ARG A 118 -5.27 -7.12 -9.98
CA ARG A 118 -5.20 -8.37 -10.70
C ARG A 118 -5.88 -8.20 -12.07
N TYR A 119 -5.24 -8.70 -13.11
CA TYR A 119 -5.68 -8.52 -14.49
C TYR A 119 -5.88 -9.87 -15.19
N ASP A 120 -6.53 -9.87 -16.35
CA ASP A 120 -6.64 -11.04 -17.21
C ASP A 120 -5.78 -10.82 -18.48
N PRO A 121 -4.80 -11.70 -18.78
CA PRO A 121 -4.45 -12.94 -18.07
C PRO A 121 -3.67 -12.69 -16.76
N ASP A 122 -3.75 -13.66 -15.84
CA ASP A 122 -3.11 -13.60 -14.51
C ASP A 122 -2.25 -14.87 -14.30
N PRO A 123 -1.03 -14.75 -13.70
CA PRO A 123 -0.16 -15.92 -13.49
C PRO A 123 -0.71 -16.92 -12.45
N ALA A 124 -1.64 -16.48 -11.59
CA ALA A 124 -2.23 -17.30 -10.54
C ALA A 124 -3.67 -16.86 -10.22
N PRO A 125 -4.66 -17.05 -11.13
CA PRO A 125 -5.98 -16.43 -11.02
C PRO A 125 -6.80 -16.87 -9.80
N SER A 126 -6.48 -18.00 -9.19
CA SER A 126 -7.17 -18.53 -8.00
C SER A 126 -6.32 -18.48 -6.73
N LEU A 127 -5.15 -17.88 -6.78
CA LEU A 127 -4.16 -17.86 -5.70
C LEU A 127 -3.57 -16.44 -5.53
N PRO A 128 -2.93 -16.14 -4.40
CA PRO A 128 -2.07 -14.97 -4.30
C PRO A 128 -0.98 -14.98 -5.37
N LEU A 129 -0.47 -13.81 -5.75
CA LEU A 129 0.65 -13.73 -6.69
C LEU A 129 1.85 -14.51 -6.16
N PRO A 130 2.50 -15.33 -7.01
CA PRO A 130 3.69 -16.07 -6.63
C PRO A 130 4.87 -15.12 -6.39
N ALA A 131 5.87 -15.59 -5.63
CA ALA A 131 7.05 -14.79 -5.29
C ALA A 131 7.79 -14.26 -6.53
N GLU A 132 7.79 -15.02 -7.62
CA GLU A 132 8.42 -14.68 -8.89
C GLU A 132 7.80 -13.42 -9.52
N ALA A 133 6.49 -13.19 -9.33
CA ALA A 133 5.82 -11.99 -9.83
C ALA A 133 6.33 -10.71 -9.13
N TRP A 134 6.69 -10.81 -7.86
CA TRP A 134 7.30 -9.72 -7.09
C TRP A 134 8.76 -9.45 -7.49
N GLN A 135 9.48 -10.49 -7.86
CA GLN A 135 10.86 -10.38 -8.33
C GLN A 135 10.96 -9.87 -9.78
N ALA A 136 9.98 -10.22 -10.61
CA ALA A 136 9.88 -9.77 -11.99
C ALA A 136 9.21 -8.40 -12.14
N SER A 137 9.01 -7.66 -11.05
CA SER A 137 8.34 -6.37 -11.07
C SER A 137 9.00 -5.41 -12.04
N SER A 138 8.18 -4.75 -12.86
CA SER A 138 8.63 -3.73 -13.80
C SER A 138 8.58 -2.35 -13.13
N GLU A 139 9.56 -1.52 -13.45
CA GLU A 139 9.56 -0.12 -13.03
C GLU A 139 8.54 0.67 -13.87
N VAL A 140 7.71 1.48 -13.21
CA VAL A 140 6.85 2.44 -13.89
C VAL A 140 7.66 3.66 -14.26
N THR A 141 7.70 4.01 -15.55
CA THR A 141 8.47 5.17 -16.02
C THR A 141 7.92 6.49 -15.44
N ALA A 142 8.76 7.50 -15.30
CA ALA A 142 8.35 8.78 -14.72
C ALA A 142 7.18 9.48 -15.46
N PRO A 143 7.10 9.49 -16.81
CA PRO A 143 5.95 10.04 -17.52
C PRO A 143 4.65 9.31 -17.23
N ASP A 144 4.69 7.98 -17.20
CA ASP A 144 3.52 7.15 -16.88
C ASP A 144 3.10 7.35 -15.42
N MET A 145 4.06 7.41 -14.50
CA MET A 145 3.81 7.70 -13.10
C MET A 145 3.05 9.02 -12.93
N SER A 146 3.48 10.10 -13.58
CA SER A 146 2.85 11.42 -13.48
C SER A 146 1.40 11.40 -13.99
N SER A 147 1.14 10.77 -15.13
CA SER A 147 -0.22 10.67 -15.69
C SER A 147 -1.13 9.80 -14.84
N HIS A 148 -0.63 8.71 -14.29
CA HIS A 148 -1.38 7.85 -13.38
C HIS A 148 -1.73 8.57 -12.06
N ILE A 149 -0.78 9.30 -11.48
CA ILE A 149 -1.01 10.11 -10.26
C ILE A 149 -2.10 11.16 -10.51
N GLU A 150 -2.04 11.87 -11.64
CA GLU A 150 -3.05 12.84 -12.01
C GLU A 150 -4.44 12.19 -12.16
N ALA A 151 -4.53 11.07 -12.86
CA ALA A 151 -5.79 10.35 -13.03
C ALA A 151 -6.38 9.88 -11.70
N LEU A 152 -5.56 9.32 -10.80
CA LEU A 152 -5.97 8.90 -9.47
C LEU A 152 -6.47 10.07 -8.62
N ARG A 153 -5.76 11.19 -8.62
CA ARG A 153 -6.18 12.42 -7.90
C ARG A 153 -7.50 12.98 -8.42
N ASN A 154 -7.68 13.02 -9.74
CA ASN A 154 -8.92 13.47 -10.36
C ASN A 154 -10.10 12.56 -9.99
N GLN A 155 -9.88 11.24 -9.99
CA GLN A 155 -10.91 10.28 -9.59
C GLN A 155 -11.32 10.46 -8.12
N LEU A 156 -10.36 10.64 -7.22
CA LEU A 156 -10.62 10.88 -5.79
C LEU A 156 -11.38 12.18 -5.56
N ALA A 157 -11.03 13.26 -6.26
CA ALA A 157 -11.72 14.54 -6.16
C ALA A 157 -13.17 14.48 -6.65
N SER A 158 -13.50 13.59 -7.58
CA SER A 158 -14.86 13.42 -8.12
C SER A 158 -15.78 12.59 -7.21
N THR A 159 -15.25 11.94 -6.19
CA THR A 159 -15.98 11.00 -5.32
C THR A 159 -16.32 11.63 -3.95
N LEU A 160 -15.78 12.81 -3.67
CA LEU A 160 -16.07 13.65 -2.50
C LEU A 160 -17.22 14.63 -2.80
#